data_9a6d72e0b4577996a3d7d303f7eca884
#
_entry.id   9a6d72e0b4577996a3d7d303f7eca884
#
_cell.length_a   1.000
_cell.length_b   1.000
_cell.length_c   1.000
_cell.angle_alpha   90.00
_cell.angle_beta   90.00
_cell.angle_gamma   90.00
#
_symmetry.space_group_name_H-M   'P 1'
#
loop_
_entity.id
_entity.type
_entity.pdbx_description
1 polymer ?
#
loop_
_entity_poly.entity_id
_entity_poly.type
_entity_poly.pdbx_seq_one_letter_code
_entity_poly.pdbx_strand_id
1 'polypeptide(L)'
;MIGQPLKFSYREGDAYPEMLAWTESTRAEEIRFLLKFLDQTGAIQLTEVIGGGSVYIAMDGYARLADIKKKEIASEQAFIAMWFSEETLAVRNAIKNGILNAGYTPRVIDELHHNNKIDDEIIAEIRRSRFLVADFTHGEAGMRGGVYYEAGFARGLGMEVISTCRADLLAENKIHFDTRQYNHIGWHPEKLDEFTKALSDRISATIGDGPRKTES
;
A
#
# COMPACT_ATOMS: atom_id res chain seq x y z
N MET A 1 -1.36 -1.19 21.18
CA MET A 1 -1.40 -0.76 22.60
C MET A 1 0.00 -0.31 23.00
N ILE A 2 0.17 0.98 23.27
CA ILE A 2 1.46 1.55 23.67
C ILE A 2 1.83 0.99 25.05
N GLY A 3 3.08 0.53 25.23
CA GLY A 3 3.62 0.10 26.54
C GLY A 3 3.33 -1.34 26.96
N GLN A 4 2.72 -2.17 26.10
CA GLN A 4 2.61 -3.60 26.39
C GLN A 4 3.76 -4.39 25.75
N PRO A 5 4.31 -5.40 26.48
CA PRO A 5 5.36 -6.24 25.91
C PRO A 5 4.82 -7.12 24.80
N LEU A 6 5.56 -7.18 23.71
CA LEU A 6 5.42 -8.24 22.73
C LEU A 6 6.17 -9.47 23.27
N LYS A 7 5.44 -10.55 23.57
CA LYS A 7 6.04 -11.84 23.94
C LYS A 7 6.34 -12.61 22.65
N PHE A 8 7.50 -13.26 22.62
CA PHE A 8 7.93 -14.07 21.49
C PHE A 8 8.58 -15.36 21.95
N SER A 9 8.55 -16.37 21.08
CA SER A 9 9.19 -17.66 21.28
C SER A 9 10.01 -18.02 20.05
N TYR A 10 11.13 -18.70 20.23
CA TYR A 10 11.94 -19.28 19.15
C TYR A 10 11.56 -20.74 18.86
N ARG A 11 10.49 -21.26 19.47
CA ARG A 11 10.04 -22.63 19.27
C ARG A 11 9.16 -22.72 18.03
N GLU A 12 9.33 -23.77 17.24
CA GLU A 12 8.41 -24.09 16.14
C GLU A 12 6.98 -24.24 16.66
N GLY A 13 6.01 -23.58 16.00
CA GLY A 13 4.59 -23.60 16.36
C GLY A 13 4.06 -22.34 17.05
N ASP A 14 4.94 -21.44 17.55
CA ASP A 14 4.55 -20.13 18.08
C ASP A 14 4.64 -19.04 16.99
N ALA A 15 4.72 -17.74 17.37
CA ALA A 15 4.86 -16.61 16.44
C ALA A 15 6.18 -16.59 15.63
N TYR A 16 7.00 -17.62 15.74
CA TYR A 16 8.31 -17.75 15.08
C TYR A 16 8.26 -17.60 13.55
N PRO A 17 7.34 -18.26 12.81
CA PRO A 17 7.23 -18.09 11.37
C PRO A 17 6.89 -16.64 10.97
N GLU A 18 6.05 -15.95 11.72
CA GLU A 18 5.72 -14.54 11.49
C GLU A 18 6.93 -13.64 11.71
N MET A 19 7.69 -13.87 12.78
CA MET A 19 8.90 -13.10 13.05
C MET A 19 9.95 -13.29 11.95
N LEU A 20 10.13 -14.51 11.44
CA LEU A 20 11.01 -14.78 10.31
C LEU A 20 10.58 -13.99 9.07
N ALA A 21 9.29 -14.01 8.75
CA ALA A 21 8.74 -13.31 7.59
C ALA A 21 8.89 -11.78 7.73
N TRP A 22 8.55 -11.20 8.90
CA TRP A 22 8.65 -9.76 9.13
C TRP A 22 10.08 -9.22 9.14
N THR A 23 11.04 -10.05 9.54
CA THR A 23 12.45 -9.65 9.61
C THR A 23 13.25 -10.10 8.40
N GLU A 24 12.61 -10.76 7.41
CA GLU A 24 13.27 -11.38 6.25
C GLU A 24 14.39 -12.35 6.68
N SER A 25 14.25 -12.91 7.88
CA SER A 25 15.24 -13.85 8.44
C SER A 25 14.92 -15.29 8.05
N THR A 26 15.94 -16.11 7.98
CA THR A 26 15.81 -17.55 7.67
C THR A 26 15.99 -18.45 8.89
N ARG A 27 16.57 -17.90 9.99
CA ARG A 27 16.92 -18.64 11.21
C ARG A 27 16.70 -17.81 12.46
N ALA A 28 16.48 -18.49 13.59
CA ALA A 28 16.28 -17.88 14.90
C ALA A 28 17.46 -17.01 15.36
N GLU A 29 18.67 -17.40 15.01
CA GLU A 29 19.89 -16.65 15.36
C GLU A 29 19.90 -15.26 14.72
N GLU A 30 19.38 -15.11 13.53
CA GLU A 30 19.27 -13.83 12.84
C GLU A 30 18.28 -12.92 13.55
N ILE A 31 17.11 -13.44 13.94
CA ILE A 31 16.12 -12.70 14.75
C ILE A 31 16.75 -12.27 16.06
N ARG A 32 17.45 -13.19 16.75
CA ARG A 32 18.12 -12.87 18.01
C ARG A 32 19.17 -11.79 17.85
N PHE A 33 19.94 -11.83 16.77
CA PHE A 33 20.93 -10.79 16.43
C PHE A 33 20.23 -9.43 16.24
N LEU A 34 19.15 -9.37 15.45
CA LEU A 34 18.38 -8.15 15.22
C LEU A 34 17.80 -7.58 16.52
N LEU A 35 17.21 -8.42 17.38
CA LEU A 35 16.65 -7.99 18.65
C LEU A 35 17.74 -7.41 19.57
N LYS A 36 18.89 -8.07 19.66
CA LYS A 36 20.03 -7.55 20.44
C LYS A 36 20.59 -6.25 19.88
N PHE A 37 20.68 -6.13 18.57
CA PHE A 37 21.10 -4.90 17.92
C PHE A 37 20.14 -3.74 18.23
N LEU A 38 18.83 -3.97 18.16
CA LEU A 38 17.82 -2.96 18.47
C LEU A 38 17.85 -2.58 19.96
N ASP A 39 18.09 -3.53 20.86
CA ASP A 39 18.27 -3.29 22.31
C ASP A 39 19.51 -2.44 22.57
N GLN A 40 20.66 -2.82 22.01
CA GLN A 40 21.91 -2.06 22.14
C GLN A 40 21.81 -0.64 21.58
N THR A 41 20.99 -0.42 20.56
CA THR A 41 20.75 0.92 19.99
C THR A 41 19.67 1.71 20.73
N GLY A 42 19.11 1.18 21.83
CA GLY A 42 18.09 1.85 22.63
C GLY A 42 16.71 1.92 22.00
N ALA A 43 16.50 1.23 20.84
CA ALA A 43 15.21 1.25 20.18
C ALA A 43 14.16 0.38 20.88
N ILE A 44 14.59 -0.67 21.56
CA ILE A 44 13.75 -1.58 22.32
C ILE A 44 14.38 -1.86 23.68
N GLN A 45 13.60 -2.47 24.58
CA GLN A 45 14.09 -3.13 25.78
C GLN A 45 13.80 -4.63 25.66
N LEU A 46 14.84 -5.44 25.61
CA LEU A 46 14.77 -6.88 25.43
C LEU A 46 14.94 -7.60 26.78
N THR A 47 14.03 -8.52 27.07
CA THR A 47 14.20 -9.48 28.17
C THR A 47 14.20 -10.89 27.57
N GLU A 48 15.36 -11.55 27.56
CA GLU A 48 15.48 -12.94 27.08
C GLU A 48 15.30 -13.96 28.21
N VAL A 49 14.62 -15.04 27.85
CA VAL A 49 14.51 -16.26 28.66
C VAL A 49 14.83 -17.47 27.78
N ILE A 50 14.98 -18.65 28.37
CA ILE A 50 15.24 -19.88 27.60
C ILE A 50 14.08 -20.14 26.65
N GLY A 51 14.36 -20.07 25.32
CA GLY A 51 13.41 -20.36 24.27
C GLY A 51 12.55 -19.17 23.82
N GLY A 52 12.79 -17.95 24.31
CA GLY A 52 12.04 -16.77 23.86
C GLY A 52 12.32 -15.52 24.70
N GLY A 53 11.32 -14.67 24.85
CA GLY A 53 11.45 -13.46 25.63
C GLY A 53 10.27 -12.48 25.50
N SER A 54 10.53 -11.25 25.92
CA SER A 54 9.61 -10.14 25.69
C SER A 54 10.37 -8.88 25.27
N VAL A 55 9.70 -8.06 24.49
CA VAL A 55 10.22 -6.81 23.94
C VAL A 55 9.25 -5.68 24.24
N TYR A 56 9.79 -4.53 24.68
CA TYR A 56 9.09 -3.25 24.74
C TYR A 56 9.74 -2.29 23.75
N ILE A 57 8.94 -1.51 23.05
CA ILE A 57 9.48 -0.39 22.27
C ILE A 57 9.88 0.71 23.22
N ALA A 58 11.15 1.11 23.22
CA ALA A 58 11.69 2.21 24.01
C ALA A 58 11.31 3.58 23.40
N MET A 59 11.52 4.67 24.13
CA MET A 59 11.22 6.03 23.64
C MET A 59 11.96 6.34 22.32
N ASP A 60 13.23 5.96 22.21
CA ASP A 60 14.00 6.13 20.97
C ASP A 60 13.44 5.30 19.82
N GLY A 61 12.90 4.12 20.11
CA GLY A 61 12.18 3.30 19.13
C GLY A 61 10.94 3.99 18.57
N TYR A 62 10.13 4.60 19.45
CA TYR A 62 8.98 5.39 19.01
C TYR A 62 9.38 6.62 18.21
N ALA A 63 10.45 7.32 18.58
CA ALA A 63 10.98 8.44 17.83
C ALA A 63 11.42 8.00 16.41
N ARG A 64 12.17 6.89 16.29
CA ARG A 64 12.57 6.31 15.00
C ARG A 64 11.37 5.91 14.15
N LEU A 65 10.35 5.29 14.73
CA LEU A 65 9.11 4.95 14.01
C LEU A 65 8.38 6.20 13.51
N ALA A 66 8.35 7.27 14.31
CA ALA A 66 7.79 8.55 13.89
C ALA A 66 8.58 9.17 12.72
N ASP A 67 9.91 9.09 12.74
CA ASP A 67 10.76 9.58 11.66
C ASP A 67 10.63 8.76 10.37
N ILE A 68 10.49 7.43 10.47
CA ILE A 68 10.20 6.56 9.34
C ILE A 68 8.86 6.96 8.73
N LYS A 69 7.81 7.07 9.55
CA LYS A 69 6.48 7.51 9.09
C LYS A 69 6.50 8.91 8.45
N LYS A 70 7.29 9.85 9.00
CA LYS A 70 7.45 11.17 8.38
C LYS A 70 8.12 11.11 7.00
N LYS A 71 9.11 10.22 6.82
CA LYS A 71 9.76 10.02 5.51
C LYS A 71 8.81 9.39 4.49
N GLU A 72 7.94 8.45 4.92
CA GLU A 72 6.88 7.91 4.08
C GLU A 72 5.83 8.98 3.69
N ILE A 73 5.59 9.97 4.54
CA ILE A 73 4.66 11.10 4.29
C ILE A 73 5.22 12.10 3.25
N ALA A 74 6.52 12.10 2.97
CA ALA A 74 7.16 13.11 2.13
C ALA A 74 6.83 12.97 0.62
N SER A 75 6.28 11.85 0.14
CA SER A 75 5.91 11.71 -1.26
C SER A 75 4.56 12.38 -1.55
N GLU A 76 4.55 13.28 -2.53
CA GLU A 76 3.34 13.93 -3.05
C GLU A 76 2.70 13.14 -4.20
N GLN A 77 3.29 12.01 -4.59
CA GLN A 77 2.88 11.24 -5.75
C GLN A 77 1.92 10.12 -5.38
N ALA A 78 0.92 9.89 -6.23
CA ALA A 78 0.07 8.71 -6.21
C ALA A 78 0.21 7.95 -7.54
N PHE A 79 0.47 6.65 -7.49
CA PHE A 79 0.53 5.81 -8.68
C PHE A 79 -0.87 5.31 -9.06
N ILE A 80 -1.17 5.27 -10.36
CA ILE A 80 -2.43 4.75 -10.90
C ILE A 80 -2.12 3.48 -11.68
N ALA A 81 -2.62 2.34 -11.19
CA ALA A 81 -2.61 1.05 -11.85
C ALA A 81 -3.98 0.79 -12.48
N MET A 82 -4.06 0.72 -13.80
CA MET A 82 -5.33 0.51 -14.49
C MET A 82 -5.14 -0.06 -15.89
N TRP A 83 -6.20 -0.57 -16.46
CA TRP A 83 -6.23 -0.89 -17.89
C TRP A 83 -6.27 0.38 -18.73
N PHE A 84 -5.35 0.47 -19.71
CA PHE A 84 -5.28 1.57 -20.65
C PHE A 84 -6.00 1.20 -21.96
N SER A 85 -7.10 1.88 -22.23
CA SER A 85 -7.87 1.80 -23.47
C SER A 85 -8.63 3.10 -23.71
N GLU A 86 -9.19 3.27 -24.88
CA GLU A 86 -10.09 4.40 -25.17
C GLU A 86 -11.32 4.38 -24.25
N GLU A 87 -11.85 3.19 -23.93
CA GLU A 87 -13.01 3.00 -23.06
C GLU A 87 -12.75 3.48 -21.62
N THR A 88 -11.50 3.45 -21.17
CA THR A 88 -11.11 3.84 -19.80
C THR A 88 -10.56 5.27 -19.70
N LEU A 89 -10.52 6.01 -20.82
CA LEU A 89 -9.99 7.37 -20.81
C LEU A 89 -10.76 8.31 -19.87
N ALA A 90 -12.07 8.24 -19.87
CA ALA A 90 -12.92 9.08 -19.03
C ALA A 90 -12.69 8.81 -17.53
N VAL A 91 -12.71 7.53 -17.11
CA VAL A 91 -12.46 7.17 -15.71
C VAL A 91 -11.00 7.44 -15.30
N ARG A 92 -10.03 7.30 -16.20
CA ARG A 92 -8.64 7.70 -15.95
C ARG A 92 -8.53 9.18 -15.57
N ASN A 93 -9.25 10.04 -16.27
CA ASN A 93 -9.29 11.46 -15.94
C ASN A 93 -10.01 11.71 -14.61
N ALA A 94 -11.08 10.99 -14.33
CA ALA A 94 -11.78 11.07 -13.05
C ALA A 94 -10.89 10.64 -11.87
N ILE A 95 -10.11 9.55 -12.04
CA ILE A 95 -9.12 9.11 -11.02
C ILE A 95 -8.05 10.19 -10.82
N LYS A 96 -7.47 10.74 -11.90
CA LYS A 96 -6.49 11.83 -11.80
C LYS A 96 -7.05 13.02 -11.05
N ASN A 97 -8.27 13.45 -11.37
CA ASN A 97 -8.93 14.57 -10.71
C ASN A 97 -9.20 14.28 -9.21
N GLY A 98 -9.62 13.06 -8.86
CA GLY A 98 -9.80 12.65 -7.47
C GLY A 98 -8.51 12.73 -6.65
N ILE A 99 -7.38 12.32 -7.24
CA ILE A 99 -6.05 12.42 -6.62
C ILE A 99 -5.63 13.89 -6.47
N LEU A 100 -5.81 14.71 -7.53
CA LEU A 100 -5.51 16.14 -7.49
C LEU A 100 -6.35 16.88 -6.44
N ASN A 101 -7.65 16.60 -6.37
CA ASN A 101 -8.56 17.19 -5.39
C ASN A 101 -8.19 16.84 -3.95
N ALA A 102 -7.57 15.67 -3.73
CA ALA A 102 -7.00 15.28 -2.44
C ALA A 102 -5.63 15.92 -2.16
N GLY A 103 -5.07 16.70 -3.10
CA GLY A 103 -3.81 17.43 -2.95
C GLY A 103 -2.55 16.64 -3.33
N TYR A 104 -2.68 15.54 -4.08
CA TYR A 104 -1.57 14.72 -4.55
C TYR A 104 -1.35 14.84 -6.06
N THR A 105 -0.19 14.40 -6.54
CA THR A 105 0.17 14.37 -7.95
C THR A 105 -0.07 12.96 -8.52
N PRO A 106 -1.00 12.79 -9.48
CA PRO A 106 -1.22 11.50 -10.12
C PRO A 106 -0.06 11.13 -11.06
N ARG A 107 0.42 9.91 -10.95
CA ARG A 107 1.41 9.32 -11.85
C ARG A 107 0.83 8.10 -12.55
N VAL A 108 1.01 8.06 -13.86
CA VAL A 108 0.58 7.00 -14.77
C VAL A 108 1.76 6.63 -15.65
N ILE A 109 1.99 5.36 -15.88
CA ILE A 109 2.86 4.88 -16.96
C ILE A 109 1.95 4.30 -18.03
N ASP A 110 2.00 4.89 -19.22
CA ASP A 110 1.25 4.43 -20.38
C ASP A 110 2.12 3.46 -21.18
N GLU A 111 1.77 2.18 -21.17
CA GLU A 111 2.51 1.12 -21.88
C GLU A 111 2.61 1.33 -23.40
N LEU A 112 1.74 2.19 -23.96
CA LEU A 112 1.70 2.44 -25.41
C LEU A 112 2.89 3.27 -25.92
N HIS A 113 3.67 3.89 -25.04
CA HIS A 113 4.72 4.83 -25.43
C HIS A 113 6.15 4.38 -25.09
N HIS A 114 6.37 3.21 -24.50
CA HIS A 114 7.67 2.75 -24.07
C HIS A 114 8.08 1.41 -24.65
N ASN A 115 9.23 1.39 -25.32
CA ASN A 115 9.71 0.25 -26.10
C ASN A 115 10.73 -0.65 -25.37
N ASN A 116 11.09 -0.42 -24.11
CA ASN A 116 11.96 -1.32 -23.34
C ASN A 116 11.99 -0.95 -21.83
N LYS A 117 11.89 -1.95 -20.95
CA LYS A 117 12.01 -1.87 -19.48
C LYS A 117 10.86 -1.18 -18.74
N ILE A 118 9.64 -1.33 -19.24
CA ILE A 118 8.42 -0.83 -18.59
C ILE A 118 8.29 -1.34 -17.14
N ASP A 119 8.61 -2.61 -16.91
CA ASP A 119 8.47 -3.24 -15.59
C ASP A 119 9.33 -2.57 -14.52
N ASP A 120 10.60 -2.26 -14.83
CA ASP A 120 11.51 -1.60 -13.88
C ASP A 120 11.05 -0.17 -13.56
N GLU A 121 10.50 0.54 -14.55
CA GLU A 121 9.98 1.89 -14.38
C GLU A 121 8.71 1.90 -13.53
N ILE A 122 7.77 0.97 -13.78
CA ILE A 122 6.56 0.78 -12.98
C ILE A 122 6.93 0.54 -11.51
N ILE A 123 7.84 -0.40 -11.24
CA ILE A 123 8.30 -0.71 -9.88
C ILE A 123 8.94 0.52 -9.21
N ALA A 124 9.76 1.27 -9.97
CA ALA A 124 10.39 2.48 -9.45
C ALA A 124 9.36 3.57 -9.11
N GLU A 125 8.36 3.78 -9.98
CA GLU A 125 7.31 4.77 -9.74
C GLU A 125 6.36 4.37 -8.60
N ILE A 126 6.04 3.08 -8.47
CA ILE A 126 5.28 2.59 -7.30
C ILE A 126 6.05 2.92 -6.02
N ARG A 127 7.35 2.57 -5.94
CA ARG A 127 8.19 2.84 -4.76
C ARG A 127 8.34 4.32 -4.40
N ARG A 128 8.23 5.21 -5.38
CA ARG A 128 8.28 6.67 -5.18
C ARG A 128 6.95 7.25 -4.73
N SER A 129 5.86 6.47 -4.84
CA SER A 129 4.51 6.96 -4.56
C SER A 129 4.13 6.81 -3.10
N ARG A 130 3.28 7.71 -2.61
CA ARG A 130 2.73 7.69 -1.26
C ARG A 130 1.68 6.60 -1.08
N PHE A 131 0.88 6.38 -2.14
CA PHE A 131 -0.16 5.35 -2.23
C PHE A 131 -0.41 4.99 -3.69
N LEU A 132 -1.20 3.94 -3.88
CA LEU A 132 -1.59 3.45 -5.19
C LEU A 132 -3.12 3.44 -5.32
N VAL A 133 -3.64 3.89 -6.46
CA VAL A 133 -5.04 3.68 -6.87
C VAL A 133 -5.06 2.58 -7.92
N ALA A 134 -5.72 1.45 -7.62
CA ALA A 134 -5.86 0.31 -8.53
C ALA A 134 -7.29 0.24 -9.07
N ASP A 135 -7.47 0.42 -10.37
CA ASP A 135 -8.75 0.19 -11.04
C ASP A 135 -8.79 -1.20 -11.66
N PHE A 136 -9.61 -2.07 -11.10
CA PHE A 136 -9.73 -3.47 -11.51
C PHE A 136 -10.71 -3.68 -12.68
N THR A 137 -11.13 -2.61 -13.34
CA THR A 137 -11.98 -2.70 -14.52
C THR A 137 -11.26 -3.40 -15.66
N HIS A 138 -12.01 -4.23 -16.37
CA HIS A 138 -11.54 -4.94 -17.55
C HIS A 138 -12.64 -5.00 -18.63
N GLY A 139 -12.25 -5.22 -19.87
CA GLY A 139 -13.15 -5.49 -20.98
C GLY A 139 -13.43 -7.00 -21.15
N GLU A 140 -13.96 -7.38 -22.32
CA GLU A 140 -14.31 -8.77 -22.66
C GLU A 140 -13.10 -9.73 -22.64
N ALA A 141 -11.90 -9.23 -22.89
CA ALA A 141 -10.66 -10.01 -22.80
C ALA A 141 -10.31 -10.48 -21.38
N GLY A 142 -11.10 -10.09 -20.38
CA GLY A 142 -10.96 -10.50 -19.00
C GLY A 142 -9.98 -9.69 -18.17
N MET A 143 -9.70 -10.18 -16.94
CA MET A 143 -8.93 -9.48 -15.93
C MET A 143 -7.53 -9.12 -16.38
N ARG A 144 -7.05 -7.94 -15.97
CA ARG A 144 -5.72 -7.41 -16.30
C ARG A 144 -4.72 -7.79 -15.20
N GLY A 145 -3.95 -8.85 -15.46
CA GLY A 145 -2.96 -9.37 -14.50
C GLY A 145 -1.95 -8.33 -14.01
N GLY A 146 -1.54 -7.38 -14.84
CA GLY A 146 -0.64 -6.27 -14.47
C GLY A 146 -1.18 -5.44 -13.30
N VAL A 147 -2.45 -5.06 -13.33
CA VAL A 147 -3.08 -4.28 -12.25
C VAL A 147 -3.05 -5.04 -10.91
N TYR A 148 -3.32 -6.35 -10.95
CA TYR A 148 -3.26 -7.20 -9.76
C TYR A 148 -1.83 -7.34 -9.23
N TYR A 149 -0.84 -7.47 -10.14
CA TYR A 149 0.57 -7.52 -9.78
C TYR A 149 1.03 -6.22 -9.12
N GLU A 150 0.73 -5.06 -9.72
CA GLU A 150 1.10 -3.74 -9.20
C GLU A 150 0.45 -3.46 -7.84
N ALA A 151 -0.84 -3.75 -7.70
CA ALA A 151 -1.56 -3.62 -6.44
C ALA A 151 -1.01 -4.56 -5.36
N GLY A 152 -0.68 -5.81 -5.71
CA GLY A 152 -0.06 -6.78 -4.81
C GLY A 152 1.34 -6.36 -4.38
N PHE A 153 2.15 -5.85 -5.31
CA PHE A 153 3.49 -5.34 -5.02
C PHE A 153 3.44 -4.14 -4.08
N ALA A 154 2.56 -3.16 -4.33
CA ALA A 154 2.37 -2.01 -3.45
C ALA A 154 1.96 -2.42 -2.03
N ARG A 155 1.03 -3.38 -1.89
CA ARG A 155 0.64 -3.93 -0.57
C ARG A 155 1.80 -4.65 0.12
N GLY A 156 2.60 -5.40 -0.63
CA GLY A 156 3.80 -6.06 -0.10
C GLY A 156 4.84 -5.08 0.44
N LEU A 157 4.87 -3.85 -0.06
CA LEU A 157 5.68 -2.74 0.48
C LEU A 157 5.03 -2.05 1.69
N GLY A 158 3.85 -2.49 2.14
CA GLY A 158 3.09 -1.80 3.20
C GLY A 158 2.40 -0.51 2.73
N MET A 159 2.32 -0.29 1.43
CA MET A 159 1.69 0.88 0.84
C MET A 159 0.16 0.74 0.86
N GLU A 160 -0.55 1.84 1.14
CA GLU A 160 -2.00 1.86 1.00
C GLU A 160 -2.42 1.75 -0.47
N VAL A 161 -3.38 0.87 -0.74
CA VAL A 161 -3.94 0.64 -2.07
C VAL A 161 -5.44 0.90 -2.04
N ILE A 162 -5.87 1.96 -2.72
CA ILE A 162 -7.27 2.30 -2.90
C ILE A 162 -7.80 1.56 -4.14
N SER A 163 -8.75 0.67 -3.92
CA SER A 163 -9.32 -0.17 -4.96
C SER A 163 -10.54 0.50 -5.59
N THR A 164 -10.58 0.56 -6.91
CA THR A 164 -11.72 1.04 -7.69
C THR A 164 -12.11 0.02 -8.76
N CYS A 165 -13.33 0.05 -9.23
CA CYS A 165 -13.78 -0.81 -10.33
C CYS A 165 -15.12 -0.31 -10.87
N ARG A 166 -15.44 -0.62 -12.12
CA ARG A 166 -16.75 -0.36 -12.69
C ARG A 166 -17.82 -1.15 -11.92
N ALA A 167 -18.91 -0.47 -11.58
CA ALA A 167 -19.89 -0.97 -10.62
C ALA A 167 -20.63 -2.24 -11.09
N ASP A 168 -20.85 -2.41 -12.40
CA ASP A 168 -21.43 -3.63 -12.97
C ASP A 168 -20.53 -4.86 -12.73
N LEU A 169 -19.21 -4.73 -12.91
CA LEU A 169 -18.26 -5.82 -12.65
C LEU A 169 -18.23 -6.22 -11.17
N LEU A 170 -18.38 -5.24 -10.27
CA LEU A 170 -18.49 -5.51 -8.84
C LEU A 170 -19.79 -6.26 -8.51
N ALA A 171 -20.94 -5.79 -9.05
CA ALA A 171 -22.23 -6.39 -8.81
C ALA A 171 -22.32 -7.83 -9.34
N GLU A 172 -21.66 -8.10 -10.47
CA GLU A 172 -21.60 -9.42 -11.09
C GLU A 172 -20.47 -10.33 -10.57
N ASN A 173 -19.71 -9.87 -9.57
CA ASN A 173 -18.55 -10.58 -9.02
C ASN A 173 -17.49 -10.95 -10.07
N LYS A 174 -17.30 -10.13 -11.09
CA LYS A 174 -16.35 -10.33 -12.19
C LYS A 174 -14.93 -9.87 -11.89
N ILE A 175 -14.57 -9.58 -10.65
CA ILE A 175 -13.20 -9.34 -10.19
C ILE A 175 -12.64 -10.59 -9.52
N HIS A 176 -11.31 -10.67 -9.41
CA HIS A 176 -10.65 -11.83 -8.79
C HIS A 176 -11.11 -12.01 -7.34
N PHE A 177 -11.34 -13.26 -6.92
CA PHE A 177 -11.91 -13.58 -5.61
C PHE A 177 -11.06 -13.06 -4.44
N ASP A 178 -9.72 -13.08 -4.56
CA ASP A 178 -8.80 -12.59 -3.53
C ASP A 178 -8.94 -11.08 -3.27
N THR A 179 -9.41 -10.32 -4.27
CA THR A 179 -9.57 -8.87 -4.12
C THR A 179 -10.99 -8.44 -3.72
N ARG A 180 -11.98 -9.34 -3.78
CA ARG A 180 -13.37 -9.03 -3.41
C ARG A 180 -13.55 -8.63 -1.96
N GLN A 181 -12.67 -9.07 -1.07
CA GLN A 181 -12.69 -8.72 0.35
C GLN A 181 -12.28 -7.28 0.63
N TYR A 182 -11.66 -6.59 -0.34
CA TYR A 182 -11.27 -5.20 -0.19
C TYR A 182 -12.44 -4.28 -0.49
N ASN A 183 -12.45 -3.12 0.16
CA ASN A 183 -13.46 -2.11 -0.07
C ASN A 183 -13.17 -1.38 -1.39
N HIS A 184 -13.97 -1.63 -2.41
CA HIS A 184 -13.86 -0.99 -3.71
C HIS A 184 -14.76 0.23 -3.80
N ILE A 185 -14.27 1.31 -4.43
CA ILE A 185 -15.10 2.43 -4.86
C ILE A 185 -15.64 2.08 -6.24
N GLY A 186 -16.94 1.79 -6.32
CA GLY A 186 -17.62 1.53 -7.59
C GLY A 186 -17.82 2.81 -8.40
N TRP A 187 -17.63 2.77 -9.70
CA TRP A 187 -17.92 3.89 -10.58
C TRP A 187 -18.86 3.52 -11.73
N HIS A 188 -19.61 4.50 -12.18
CA HIS A 188 -20.50 4.42 -13.34
C HIS A 188 -20.07 5.45 -14.38
N PRO A 189 -20.11 5.13 -15.69
CA PRO A 189 -19.72 6.08 -16.75
C PRO A 189 -20.47 7.42 -16.69
N GLU A 190 -21.75 7.39 -16.29
CA GLU A 190 -22.61 8.58 -16.23
C GLU A 190 -22.46 9.40 -14.93
N LYS A 191 -21.63 8.92 -13.96
CA LYS A 191 -21.52 9.50 -12.61
C LYS A 191 -20.06 9.67 -12.18
N LEU A 192 -19.19 10.05 -13.12
CA LEU A 192 -17.76 10.17 -12.84
C LEU A 192 -17.42 11.33 -11.88
N ASP A 193 -18.25 12.36 -11.80
CA ASP A 193 -18.08 13.45 -10.83
C ASP A 193 -18.33 12.95 -9.40
N GLU A 194 -19.38 12.13 -9.18
CA GLU A 194 -19.67 11.50 -7.89
C GLU A 194 -18.49 10.59 -7.48
N PHE A 195 -17.97 9.81 -8.44
CA PHE A 195 -16.84 8.94 -8.23
C PHE A 195 -15.54 9.72 -7.90
N THR A 196 -15.25 10.81 -8.65
CA THR A 196 -14.11 11.70 -8.40
C THR A 196 -14.13 12.22 -6.96
N LYS A 197 -15.30 12.67 -6.51
CA LYS A 197 -15.48 13.14 -5.13
C LYS A 197 -15.28 12.01 -4.12
N ALA A 198 -15.92 10.85 -4.31
CA ALA A 198 -15.79 9.71 -3.42
C ALA A 198 -14.34 9.22 -3.30
N LEU A 199 -13.59 9.23 -4.41
CA LEU A 199 -12.17 8.88 -4.42
C LEU A 199 -11.35 9.89 -3.63
N SER A 200 -11.56 11.20 -3.85
CA SER A 200 -10.88 12.26 -3.10
C SER A 200 -11.16 12.16 -1.60
N ASP A 201 -12.42 11.99 -1.21
CA ASP A 201 -12.83 11.84 0.19
C ASP A 201 -12.18 10.58 0.83
N ARG A 202 -12.10 9.46 0.09
CA ARG A 202 -11.42 8.25 0.54
C ARG A 202 -9.93 8.47 0.75
N ILE A 203 -9.24 9.13 -0.20
CA ILE A 203 -7.81 9.47 -0.08
C ILE A 203 -7.60 10.31 1.17
N SER A 204 -8.38 11.39 1.35
CA SER A 204 -8.27 12.25 2.53
C SER A 204 -8.50 11.50 3.84
N ALA A 205 -9.45 10.55 3.87
CA ALA A 205 -9.78 9.77 5.06
C ALA A 205 -8.70 8.70 5.41
N THR A 206 -8.04 8.09 4.41
CA THR A 206 -7.12 6.97 4.64
C THR A 206 -5.65 7.38 4.64
N ILE A 207 -5.29 8.35 3.80
CA ILE A 207 -3.90 8.84 3.63
C ILE A 207 -3.70 10.17 4.36
N GLY A 208 -4.74 10.99 4.41
CA GLY A 208 -4.70 12.40 4.77
C GLY A 208 -4.72 13.29 3.54
N ASP A 209 -4.85 14.60 3.76
CA ASP A 209 -4.78 15.59 2.70
C ASP A 209 -3.34 15.76 2.21
N GLY A 210 -3.18 15.84 0.91
CA GLY A 210 -1.89 16.07 0.29
C GLY A 210 -1.44 17.53 0.39
N PRO A 211 -0.13 17.81 0.18
CA PRO A 211 0.45 19.13 0.38
C PRO A 211 -0.07 20.19 -0.58
N ARG A 212 -0.73 19.79 -1.66
CA ARG A 212 -1.29 20.70 -2.68
C ARG A 212 -2.79 20.95 -2.51
N LYS A 213 -3.40 20.38 -1.46
CA LYS A 213 -4.80 20.67 -1.16
C LYS A 213 -4.91 22.10 -0.70
N THR A 214 -5.48 22.98 -1.54
CA THR A 214 -5.82 24.33 -1.15
C THR A 214 -6.99 24.29 -0.16
N GLU A 215 -6.84 24.97 0.98
CA GLU A 215 -7.96 25.20 1.90
C GLU A 215 -9.06 25.94 1.12
N SER A 216 -10.22 25.32 1.00
CA SER A 216 -11.41 25.90 0.38
C SER A 216 -12.26 26.60 1.43
#